data_69f24311a19dc465ebaaa4fa05949e02
#
_entry.id   69f24311a19dc465ebaaa4fa05949e02
#
_cell.length_a   1.000
_cell.length_b   1.000
_cell.length_c   1.000
_cell.angle_alpha   90.00
_cell.angle_beta   90.00
_cell.angle_gamma   90.00
#
_symmetry.space_group_name_H-M   'P 1'
#
loop_
_entity.id
_entity.type
_entity.pdbx_description
1 polymer ?
#
loop_
_entity_poly.entity_id
_entity_poly.type
_entity_poly.pdbx_seq_one_letter_code
_entity_poly.pdbx_strand_id
1 'polypeptide(L)'
;MHQPTMDFGYNPPTGPRSMEKIRPSFFSLDLEKTLNIASNGFKSIWVSDHLNYTDEFRLECWTLLTWIAAKFPQFDLGTIVMCNSFRNPSLMAKMATTIQHLSNDRLILGYGAGWYAEEYKAFGFEYPKIKIRTEMLAEATQIMKMLWNESNATFEGQYYQI
;
A
#
# COMPACT_ATOMS: atom_id res chain seq x y z
N MET A 1 -17.41 -32.91 1.43
CA MET A 1 -17.64 -31.52 1.91
C MET A 1 -16.27 -30.89 2.12
N HIS A 2 -15.88 -29.94 1.28
CA HIS A 2 -14.65 -29.17 1.48
C HIS A 2 -14.89 -28.25 2.68
N GLN A 3 -14.17 -28.45 3.78
CA GLN A 3 -14.13 -27.44 4.84
C GLN A 3 -13.44 -26.23 4.26
N PRO A 4 -13.98 -24.99 4.41
CA PRO A 4 -13.30 -23.80 3.96
C PRO A 4 -12.00 -23.69 4.75
N THR A 5 -10.86 -23.75 4.05
CA THR A 5 -9.56 -23.46 4.63
C THR A 5 -9.46 -21.95 4.82
N MET A 6 -9.13 -21.53 6.06
CA MET A 6 -8.89 -20.11 6.36
C MET A 6 -7.47 -19.74 5.90
N ASP A 7 -7.36 -18.70 5.07
CA ASP A 7 -6.08 -18.14 4.65
C ASP A 7 -5.65 -17.02 5.61
N PHE A 8 -4.37 -16.99 5.96
CA PHE A 8 -3.80 -15.98 6.84
C PHE A 8 -2.89 -15.03 6.06
N GLY A 9 -2.96 -13.74 6.42
CA GLY A 9 -2.04 -12.70 5.93
C GLY A 9 -1.02 -12.32 7.00
N TYR A 10 0.18 -11.95 6.58
CA TYR A 10 1.25 -11.47 7.44
C TYR A 10 1.58 -10.01 7.12
N ASN A 11 1.67 -9.17 8.15
CA ASN A 11 2.18 -7.81 8.04
C ASN A 11 3.61 -7.76 8.57
N PRO A 12 4.63 -7.73 7.69
CA PRO A 12 6.01 -7.70 8.11
C PRO A 12 6.38 -6.35 8.72
N PRO A 13 7.41 -6.30 9.58
CA PRO A 13 7.96 -5.03 10.05
C PRO A 13 8.51 -4.22 8.88
N THR A 14 8.06 -2.98 8.72
CA THR A 14 8.48 -2.08 7.65
C THR A 14 9.60 -1.13 8.05
N GLY A 15 10.06 -1.18 9.28
CA GLY A 15 11.16 -0.41 9.80
C GLY A 15 11.64 -0.90 11.18
N PRO A 16 12.86 -0.59 11.57
CA PRO A 16 13.37 -0.87 12.91
C PRO A 16 12.81 0.14 13.92
N ARG A 17 12.73 -0.27 15.19
CA ARG A 17 12.20 0.55 16.29
C ARG A 17 13.05 1.77 16.68
N SER A 18 14.23 1.98 16.06
CA SER A 18 15.02 3.21 16.21
C SER A 18 16.03 3.35 15.07
N MET A 19 16.17 4.58 14.56
CA MET A 19 17.07 4.93 13.45
C MET A 19 18.55 4.69 13.74
N GLU A 20 18.97 4.72 15.00
CA GLU A 20 20.37 4.59 15.40
C GLU A 20 21.00 3.20 15.11
N LYS A 21 20.20 2.21 14.79
CA LYS A 21 20.62 0.81 14.59
C LYS A 21 20.51 0.33 13.13
N ILE A 22 20.17 1.19 12.20
CA ILE A 22 19.99 0.76 10.81
C ILE A 22 21.34 0.70 10.10
N ARG A 23 21.79 -0.53 9.84
CA ARG A 23 22.67 -0.78 8.70
C ARG A 23 21.78 -1.23 7.55
N PRO A 24 21.65 -0.47 6.44
CA PRO A 24 20.70 -0.76 5.35
C PRO A 24 20.85 -2.18 4.78
N SER A 25 22.07 -2.73 4.78
CA SER A 25 22.35 -4.10 4.32
C SER A 25 21.78 -5.21 5.20
N PHE A 26 21.57 -4.97 6.49
CA PHE A 26 20.99 -5.96 7.39
C PHE A 26 19.47 -5.98 7.35
N PHE A 27 18.84 -4.82 7.12
CA PHE A 27 17.39 -4.74 7.10
C PHE A 27 16.79 -5.57 5.96
N SER A 28 17.34 -5.47 4.75
CA SER A 28 16.87 -6.27 3.62
C SER A 28 17.05 -7.78 3.83
N LEU A 29 18.17 -8.19 4.43
CA LEU A 29 18.44 -9.61 4.74
C LEU A 29 17.50 -10.16 5.81
N ASP A 30 17.21 -9.38 6.85
CA ASP A 30 16.32 -9.81 7.93
C ASP A 30 14.86 -9.85 7.47
N LEU A 31 14.43 -8.88 6.64
CA LEU A 31 13.12 -8.91 6.01
C LEU A 31 12.98 -10.13 5.08
N GLU A 32 13.99 -10.42 4.27
CA GLU A 32 14.00 -11.58 3.38
C GLU A 32 13.91 -12.90 4.12
N LYS A 33 14.65 -13.06 5.22
CA LYS A 33 14.54 -14.22 6.12
C LYS A 33 13.14 -14.35 6.73
N THR A 34 12.59 -13.23 7.19
CA THR A 34 11.24 -13.20 7.78
C THR A 34 10.19 -13.62 6.77
N LEU A 35 10.25 -13.12 5.53
CA LEU A 35 9.32 -13.47 4.46
C LEU A 35 9.47 -14.95 4.03
N ASN A 36 10.69 -15.48 4.01
CA ASN A 36 10.93 -16.91 3.77
C ASN A 36 10.30 -17.79 4.85
N ILE A 37 10.36 -17.38 6.12
CA ILE A 37 9.68 -18.11 7.20
C ILE A 37 8.15 -17.98 7.04
N ALA A 38 7.64 -16.78 6.76
CA ALA A 38 6.22 -16.53 6.59
C ALA A 38 5.61 -17.38 5.45
N SER A 39 6.37 -17.73 4.42
CA SER A 39 5.90 -18.55 3.30
C SER A 39 5.45 -19.96 3.69
N ASN A 40 5.79 -20.43 4.88
CA ASN A 40 5.37 -21.75 5.38
C ASN A 40 3.96 -21.77 6.01
N GLY A 41 3.32 -20.61 6.20
CA GLY A 41 2.01 -20.57 6.87
C GLY A 41 1.09 -19.41 6.49
N PHE A 42 1.60 -18.43 5.74
CA PHE A 42 0.81 -17.28 5.31
C PHE A 42 0.63 -17.26 3.79
N LYS A 43 -0.58 -16.92 3.35
CA LYS A 43 -0.97 -16.84 1.96
C LYS A 43 -0.65 -15.47 1.36
N SER A 44 -0.72 -14.41 2.15
CA SER A 44 -0.59 -13.03 1.70
C SER A 44 0.32 -12.20 2.60
N ILE A 45 0.95 -11.19 2.01
CA ILE A 45 1.73 -10.17 2.71
C ILE A 45 0.99 -8.85 2.63
N TRP A 46 0.87 -8.17 3.78
CA TRP A 46 0.16 -6.89 3.90
C TRP A 46 1.11 -5.79 4.35
N VAL A 47 1.16 -4.68 3.62
CA VAL A 47 2.04 -3.54 3.92
C VAL A 47 1.19 -2.30 4.21
N SER A 48 1.50 -1.61 5.32
CA SER A 48 0.88 -0.34 5.67
C SER A 48 1.57 0.83 4.97
N ASP A 49 0.78 1.83 4.55
CA ASP A 49 1.29 3.02 3.86
C ASP A 49 1.58 4.14 4.85
N HIS A 50 2.72 4.03 5.52
CA HIS A 50 3.29 5.07 6.37
C HIS A 50 4.66 5.49 5.84
N LEU A 51 4.88 6.81 5.73
CA LEU A 51 6.16 7.41 5.35
C LEU A 51 7.11 7.49 6.56
N ASN A 52 6.54 7.79 7.74
CA ASN A 52 7.15 7.57 9.06
C ASN A 52 6.04 7.24 10.07
N TYR A 53 6.40 6.72 11.22
CA TYR A 53 5.47 6.51 12.33
C TYR A 53 6.20 6.73 13.64
N THR A 54 5.81 7.79 14.37
CA THR A 54 6.58 8.30 15.50
C THR A 54 8.01 8.68 15.06
N ASP A 55 9.05 8.26 15.77
CA ASP A 55 10.45 8.46 15.42
C ASP A 55 11.04 7.29 14.60
N GLU A 56 10.18 6.43 14.04
CA GLU A 56 10.61 5.24 13.32
C GLU A 56 10.67 5.48 11.81
N PHE A 57 11.80 5.14 11.22
CA PHE A 57 11.93 4.96 9.78
C PHE A 57 10.96 3.90 9.28
N ARG A 58 10.34 4.15 8.14
CA ARG A 58 9.48 3.20 7.43
C ARG A 58 9.94 3.05 5.98
N LEU A 59 9.92 1.81 5.48
CA LEU A 59 10.01 1.60 4.04
C LEU A 59 8.72 2.06 3.38
N GLU A 60 8.85 2.78 2.27
CA GLU A 60 7.70 3.24 1.49
C GLU A 60 6.91 2.03 0.96
N CYS A 61 5.60 2.06 1.18
CA CYS A 61 4.70 0.93 1.01
C CYS A 61 4.75 0.33 -0.39
N TRP A 62 4.60 1.16 -1.43
CA TRP A 62 4.50 0.67 -2.80
C TRP A 62 5.81 0.13 -3.33
N THR A 63 6.92 0.78 -3.00
CA THR A 63 8.27 0.34 -3.34
C THR A 63 8.58 -1.01 -2.70
N LEU A 64 8.26 -1.16 -1.41
CA LEU A 64 8.42 -2.42 -0.70
C LEU A 64 7.55 -3.53 -1.30
N LEU A 65 6.27 -3.25 -1.55
CA LEU A 65 5.34 -4.22 -2.11
C LEU A 65 5.78 -4.71 -3.50
N THR A 66 6.31 -3.80 -4.33
CA THR A 66 6.87 -4.15 -5.64
C THR A 66 8.10 -5.06 -5.53
N TRP A 67 8.98 -4.77 -4.56
CA TRP A 67 10.13 -5.64 -4.28
C TRP A 67 9.70 -7.02 -3.81
N ILE A 68 8.69 -7.10 -2.93
CA ILE A 68 8.11 -8.38 -2.47
C ILE A 68 7.48 -9.12 -3.66
N ALA A 69 6.73 -8.44 -4.51
CA ALA A 69 6.09 -9.03 -5.69
C ALA A 69 7.08 -9.76 -6.61
N ALA A 70 8.26 -9.15 -6.80
CA ALA A 70 9.30 -9.71 -7.66
C ALA A 70 10.07 -10.86 -7.01
N LYS A 71 10.31 -10.80 -5.69
CA LYS A 71 11.13 -11.81 -4.98
C LYS A 71 10.34 -13.00 -4.44
N PHE A 72 9.06 -12.81 -4.14
CA PHE A 72 8.21 -13.78 -3.45
C PHE A 72 6.93 -14.05 -4.25
N PRO A 73 7.01 -14.82 -5.34
CA PRO A 73 5.86 -15.07 -6.22
C PRO A 73 4.75 -15.89 -5.57
N GLN A 74 4.98 -16.50 -4.44
CA GLN A 74 4.03 -17.34 -3.71
C GLN A 74 3.00 -16.55 -2.89
N PHE A 75 3.22 -15.24 -2.63
CA PHE A 75 2.29 -14.45 -1.83
C PHE A 75 1.32 -13.63 -2.66
N ASP A 76 0.08 -13.53 -2.21
CA ASP A 76 -0.80 -12.43 -2.57
C ASP A 76 -0.31 -11.15 -1.87
N LEU A 77 -0.56 -9.99 -2.50
CA LEU A 77 0.06 -8.71 -2.14
C LEU A 77 -1.01 -7.74 -1.67
N GLY A 78 -1.06 -7.46 -0.38
CA GLY A 78 -2.05 -6.59 0.23
C GLY A 78 -1.49 -5.24 0.67
N THR A 79 -2.30 -4.20 0.57
CA THR A 79 -2.05 -2.93 1.26
C THR A 79 -3.05 -2.74 2.40
N ILE A 80 -2.55 -2.31 3.59
CA ILE A 80 -3.40 -2.12 4.78
C ILE A 80 -3.10 -0.80 5.51
N VAL A 81 -3.54 0.32 4.97
CA VAL A 81 -4.15 0.56 3.65
C VAL A 81 -3.36 1.67 2.94
N MET A 82 -3.40 1.74 1.61
CA MET A 82 -2.82 2.87 0.87
C MET A 82 -3.51 4.17 1.27
N CYS A 83 -2.75 5.22 1.53
CA CYS A 83 -3.26 6.53 1.86
C CYS A 83 -3.59 7.33 0.60
N ASN A 84 -4.87 7.71 0.44
CA ASN A 84 -5.33 8.50 -0.70
C ASN A 84 -4.58 9.84 -0.86
N SER A 85 -4.19 10.46 0.25
CA SER A 85 -3.57 11.80 0.21
C SER A 85 -2.13 11.83 -0.29
N PHE A 86 -1.45 10.67 -0.37
CA PHE A 86 -0.03 10.62 -0.75
C PHE A 86 0.19 10.46 -2.25
N ARG A 87 -0.85 10.12 -3.03
CA ARG A 87 -0.74 9.87 -4.47
C ARG A 87 -1.98 10.36 -5.22
N ASN A 88 -1.76 10.91 -6.41
CA ASN A 88 -2.87 11.21 -7.31
C ASN A 88 -3.62 9.92 -7.66
N PRO A 89 -4.98 9.91 -7.66
CA PRO A 89 -5.78 8.69 -7.89
C PRO A 89 -5.57 8.08 -9.27
N SER A 90 -5.32 8.87 -10.31
CA SER A 90 -5.05 8.34 -11.66
C SER A 90 -3.70 7.62 -11.71
N LEU A 91 -2.68 8.19 -11.03
CA LEU A 91 -1.38 7.53 -10.88
C LEU A 91 -1.53 6.23 -10.07
N MET A 92 -2.31 6.26 -8.98
CA MET A 92 -2.57 5.08 -8.15
C MET A 92 -3.25 3.97 -8.94
N ALA A 93 -4.26 4.31 -9.75
CA ALA A 93 -4.91 3.34 -10.64
C ALA A 93 -3.92 2.70 -11.61
N LYS A 94 -3.03 3.51 -12.21
CA LYS A 94 -1.98 3.02 -13.13
C LYS A 94 -0.96 2.12 -12.44
N MET A 95 -0.52 2.50 -11.25
CA MET A 95 0.41 1.71 -10.46
C MET A 95 -0.22 0.36 -10.06
N ALA A 96 -1.48 0.37 -9.62
CA ALA A 96 -2.21 -0.83 -9.25
C ALA A 96 -2.37 -1.80 -10.43
N THR A 97 -2.78 -1.30 -11.60
CA THR A 97 -2.87 -2.12 -12.82
C THR A 97 -1.50 -2.71 -13.19
N THR A 98 -0.44 -1.93 -13.08
CA THR A 98 0.91 -2.38 -13.41
C THR A 98 1.36 -3.55 -12.54
N ILE A 99 1.24 -3.41 -11.21
CA ILE A 99 1.65 -4.50 -10.30
C ILE A 99 0.72 -5.71 -10.43
N GLN A 100 -0.58 -5.49 -10.68
CA GLN A 100 -1.54 -6.57 -10.93
C GLN A 100 -1.09 -7.46 -12.09
N HIS A 101 -0.75 -6.86 -13.25
CA HIS A 101 -0.25 -7.60 -14.40
C HIS A 101 1.12 -8.27 -14.14
N LEU A 102 2.08 -7.52 -13.57
CA LEU A 102 3.41 -8.06 -13.31
C LEU A 102 3.43 -9.16 -12.24
N SER A 103 2.45 -9.17 -11.37
CA SER A 103 2.34 -10.17 -10.31
C SER A 103 1.42 -11.35 -10.63
N ASN A 104 0.84 -11.42 -11.82
CA ASN A 104 -0.17 -12.42 -12.19
C ASN A 104 -1.40 -12.39 -11.25
N ASP A 105 -2.04 -11.22 -11.20
CA ASP A 105 -3.31 -10.97 -10.50
C ASP A 105 -3.28 -11.20 -8.98
N ARG A 106 -2.13 -10.93 -8.33
CA ARG A 106 -1.98 -11.15 -6.88
C ARG A 106 -2.22 -9.91 -6.01
N LEU A 107 -2.56 -8.74 -6.58
CA LEU A 107 -2.75 -7.51 -5.81
C LEU A 107 -4.12 -7.48 -5.11
N ILE A 108 -4.13 -7.13 -3.83
CA ILE A 108 -5.31 -6.80 -3.02
C ILE A 108 -5.14 -5.36 -2.54
N LEU A 109 -5.80 -4.41 -3.19
CA LEU A 109 -5.65 -2.99 -2.90
C LEU A 109 -6.61 -2.55 -1.78
N GLY A 110 -6.11 -2.42 -0.55
CA GLY A 110 -6.77 -1.67 0.50
C GLY A 110 -6.47 -0.17 0.35
N TYR A 111 -7.51 0.69 0.43
CA TYR A 111 -7.39 2.12 0.17
C TYR A 111 -8.15 2.93 1.21
N GLY A 112 -7.55 4.01 1.74
CA GLY A 112 -8.09 4.74 2.87
C GLY A 112 -7.79 6.24 2.86
N ALA A 113 -8.51 6.99 3.71
CA ALA A 113 -8.45 8.45 3.77
C ALA A 113 -7.22 9.03 4.49
N GLY A 114 -6.39 8.20 5.12
CA GLY A 114 -5.29 8.63 5.98
C GLY A 114 -5.75 9.17 7.35
N TRP A 115 -4.85 9.19 8.32
CA TRP A 115 -5.23 9.57 9.69
C TRP A 115 -4.10 10.21 10.52
N TYR A 116 -2.82 9.97 10.22
CA TYR A 116 -1.70 10.37 11.06
C TYR A 116 -1.16 11.77 10.67
N ALA A 117 -1.64 12.82 11.34
CA ALA A 117 -1.39 14.22 11.00
C ALA A 117 0.09 14.61 10.99
N GLU A 118 0.90 14.07 11.93
CA GLU A 118 2.32 14.37 12.05
C GLU A 118 3.10 13.94 10.81
N GLU A 119 2.74 12.82 10.21
CA GLU A 119 3.32 12.31 8.97
C GLU A 119 3.06 13.24 7.79
N TYR A 120 1.80 13.69 7.64
CA TYR A 120 1.45 14.68 6.61
C TYR A 120 2.27 15.95 6.74
N LYS A 121 2.38 16.48 7.95
CA LYS A 121 3.17 17.69 8.23
C LYS A 121 4.65 17.47 7.94
N ALA A 122 5.22 16.33 8.35
CA ALA A 122 6.64 16.03 8.19
C ALA A 122 7.05 15.92 6.71
N PHE A 123 6.15 15.43 5.86
CA PHE A 123 6.40 15.23 4.42
C PHE A 123 5.77 16.30 3.52
N GLY A 124 5.20 17.35 4.10
CA GLY A 124 4.66 18.50 3.34
C GLY A 124 3.34 18.22 2.63
N PHE A 125 2.58 17.23 3.08
CA PHE A 125 1.23 16.98 2.59
C PHE A 125 0.21 17.82 3.35
N GLU A 126 -0.83 18.29 2.66
CA GLU A 126 -1.97 18.90 3.30
C GLU A 126 -2.75 17.87 4.14
N TYR A 127 -3.18 18.28 5.34
CA TYR A 127 -4.02 17.46 6.23
C TYR A 127 -5.41 18.07 6.38
N PRO A 128 -6.32 17.90 5.43
CA PRO A 128 -7.68 18.41 5.50
C PRO A 128 -8.48 17.75 6.64
N LYS A 129 -9.61 18.38 6.98
CA LYS A 129 -10.56 17.77 7.95
C LYS A 129 -11.02 16.40 7.45
N ILE A 130 -11.36 15.50 8.38
CA ILE A 130 -11.75 14.12 8.06
C ILE A 130 -12.87 14.02 7.03
N LYS A 131 -13.87 14.93 7.10
CA LYS A 131 -14.95 15.00 6.10
C LYS A 131 -14.38 15.17 4.69
N ILE A 132 -13.48 16.12 4.50
CA ILE A 132 -12.85 16.39 3.19
C ILE A 132 -12.04 15.17 2.73
N ARG A 133 -11.23 14.59 3.61
CA ARG A 133 -10.43 13.40 3.26
C ARG A 133 -11.29 12.20 2.84
N THR A 134 -12.47 12.02 3.47
CA THR A 134 -13.40 10.95 3.08
C THR A 134 -14.12 11.24 1.78
N GLU A 135 -14.47 12.49 1.50
CA GLU A 135 -15.02 12.91 0.21
C GLU A 135 -13.98 12.74 -0.92
N MET A 136 -12.73 13.16 -0.68
CA MET A 136 -11.60 12.89 -1.61
C MET A 136 -11.40 11.41 -1.87
N LEU A 137 -11.48 10.56 -0.84
CA LEU A 137 -11.39 9.10 -1.00
C LEU A 137 -12.51 8.53 -1.87
N ALA A 138 -13.73 9.05 -1.72
CA ALA A 138 -14.87 8.63 -2.52
C ALA A 138 -14.68 8.97 -4.01
N GLU A 139 -14.27 10.21 -4.33
CA GLU A 139 -13.96 10.61 -5.72
C GLU A 139 -12.78 9.81 -6.29
N ALA A 140 -11.71 9.64 -5.53
CA ALA A 140 -10.54 8.87 -5.94
C ALA A 140 -10.90 7.41 -6.28
N THR A 141 -11.78 6.80 -5.48
CA THR A 141 -12.25 5.43 -5.73
C THR A 141 -13.07 5.34 -7.02
N GLN A 142 -13.90 6.36 -7.31
CA GLN A 142 -14.65 6.44 -8.56
C GLN A 142 -13.70 6.57 -9.75
N ILE A 143 -12.74 7.49 -9.69
CA ILE A 143 -11.72 7.70 -10.74
C ILE A 143 -10.97 6.40 -11.03
N MET A 144 -10.48 5.70 -10.01
CA MET A 144 -9.77 4.43 -10.21
C MET A 144 -10.65 3.40 -10.90
N LYS A 145 -11.91 3.24 -10.48
CA LYS A 145 -12.87 2.31 -11.11
C LYS A 145 -13.14 2.67 -12.57
N MET A 146 -13.30 3.95 -12.89
CA MET A 146 -13.50 4.41 -14.27
C MET A 146 -12.26 4.09 -15.12
N LEU A 147 -11.06 4.41 -14.65
CA LEU A 147 -9.81 4.14 -15.37
C LEU A 147 -9.53 2.65 -15.59
N TRP A 148 -10.09 1.76 -14.77
CA TRP A 148 -9.97 0.32 -14.96
C TRP A 148 -11.00 -0.28 -15.91
N ASN A 149 -12.14 0.40 -16.12
CA ASN A 149 -13.26 -0.17 -16.86
C ASN A 149 -13.59 0.57 -18.18
N GLU A 150 -13.06 1.79 -18.36
CA GLU A 150 -13.41 2.66 -19.49
C GLU A 150 -12.16 3.03 -20.29
N SER A 151 -12.29 3.05 -21.62
CA SER A 151 -11.19 3.43 -22.52
C SER A 151 -10.88 4.92 -22.50
N ASN A 152 -11.86 5.76 -22.20
CA ASN A 152 -11.77 7.22 -22.12
C ASN A 152 -12.52 7.71 -20.87
N ALA A 153 -11.88 7.63 -19.73
CA ALA A 153 -12.44 8.10 -18.48
C ALA A 153 -12.33 9.63 -18.36
N THR A 154 -13.42 10.28 -18.03
CA THR A 154 -13.48 11.71 -17.69
C THR A 154 -14.24 11.88 -16.40
N PHE A 155 -13.68 12.60 -15.44
CA PHE A 155 -14.29 12.85 -14.14
C PHE A 155 -14.11 14.32 -13.74
N GLU A 156 -15.20 14.99 -13.43
CA GLU A 156 -15.23 16.37 -12.93
C GLU A 156 -15.78 16.36 -11.50
N GLY A 157 -14.90 16.21 -10.54
CA GLY A 157 -15.23 16.21 -9.11
C GLY A 157 -14.96 17.55 -8.45
N GLN A 158 -15.22 17.60 -7.15
CA GLN A 158 -14.91 18.74 -6.30
C GLN A 158 -13.41 18.81 -5.98
N TYR A 159 -12.75 17.67 -5.88
CA TYR A 159 -11.36 17.54 -5.45
C TYR A 159 -10.44 17.06 -6.56
N TYR A 160 -10.95 16.32 -7.51
CA TYR A 160 -10.17 15.76 -8.61
C TYR A 160 -10.85 15.99 -9.96
N GLN A 161 -10.02 16.19 -10.99
CA GLN A 161 -10.44 16.28 -12.38
C GLN A 161 -9.49 15.45 -13.25
N ILE A 162 -10.05 14.66 -14.17
CA ILE A 162 -9.29 13.90 -15.18
C ILE A 162 -9.98 13.93 -16.54
#